data_b29b47070e68ae537dde1205f6fb3d38
#
_entry.id   b29b47070e68ae537dde1205f6fb3d38
#
_cell.length_a   1.000
_cell.length_b   1.000
_cell.length_c   1.000
_cell.angle_alpha   90.00
_cell.angle_beta   90.00
_cell.angle_gamma   90.00
#
_symmetry.space_group_name_H-M   'P 1'
#
loop_
_entity.id
_entity.type
_entity.pdbx_description
1 polymer ?
#
loop_
_entity_poly.entity_id
_entity_poly.type
_entity_poly.pdbx_seq_one_letter_code
_entity_poly.pdbx_strand_id
1 'polypeptide(L)'
;MIQKDKTYNLATFFCLYIAQTIPMSFFSTVIPVMMRQENFSLSAIGLLQPWILKFLWSPMVDRHAVTTGDYKRWIFSSELIYAGLIFAVAFLDFHTDFYTIVALIIISFVASATQDIATDALAVLAFSRKDKSLANSMQSMGSFGGSMIGGGVLLLLFKQIGWNGLLPCVALFVIAALLPLFFNKGIRIQ
;
A
#
# COMPACT_ATOMS: atom_id res chain seq x y z
N MET A 1 1.06 -30.26 -9.41
CA MET A 1 0.40 -29.06 -9.89
C MET A 1 -0.18 -28.25 -8.71
N ILE A 2 -0.99 -28.81 -7.85
CA ILE A 2 -1.64 -28.14 -6.67
C ILE A 2 -0.63 -27.43 -5.73
N GLN A 3 0.53 -28.04 -5.46
CA GLN A 3 1.53 -27.48 -4.54
C GLN A 3 2.26 -26.26 -5.13
N LYS A 4 2.48 -26.24 -6.46
CA LYS A 4 3.11 -25.11 -7.15
C LYS A 4 2.20 -23.89 -7.19
N ASP A 5 0.88 -24.12 -7.41
CA ASP A 5 -0.11 -23.04 -7.39
C ASP A 5 -0.25 -22.42 -5.99
N LYS A 6 -0.18 -23.25 -4.93
CA LYS A 6 -0.22 -22.77 -3.54
C LYS A 6 0.97 -21.89 -3.21
N THR A 7 2.20 -22.32 -3.57
CA THR A 7 3.43 -21.54 -3.33
C THR A 7 3.36 -20.22 -4.08
N TYR A 8 2.86 -20.22 -5.33
CA TYR A 8 2.75 -19.01 -6.12
C TYR A 8 1.70 -18.04 -5.54
N ASN A 9 0.58 -18.56 -5.01
CA ASN A 9 -0.41 -17.75 -4.31
C ASN A 9 0.18 -17.11 -3.06
N LEU A 10 0.91 -17.86 -2.23
CA LEU A 10 1.57 -17.34 -1.03
C LEU A 10 2.56 -16.23 -1.38
N ALA A 11 3.38 -16.43 -2.42
CA ALA A 11 4.31 -15.40 -2.88
C ALA A 11 3.59 -14.14 -3.40
N THR A 12 2.47 -14.31 -4.09
CA THR A 12 1.65 -13.18 -4.55
C THR A 12 1.12 -12.36 -3.38
N PHE A 13 0.55 -13.01 -2.36
CA PHE A 13 0.06 -12.32 -1.16
C PHE A 13 1.19 -11.69 -0.36
N PHE A 14 2.34 -12.33 -0.25
CA PHE A 14 3.52 -11.72 0.36
C PHE A 14 3.91 -10.40 -0.33
N CYS A 15 3.97 -10.37 -1.67
CA CYS A 15 4.24 -9.15 -2.42
C CYS A 15 3.16 -8.08 -2.23
N LEU A 16 1.88 -8.47 -2.18
CA LEU A 16 0.77 -7.54 -1.93
C LEU A 16 0.86 -6.92 -0.54
N TYR A 17 1.21 -7.70 0.49
CA TYR A 17 1.40 -7.17 1.84
C TYR A 17 2.62 -6.26 1.97
N ILE A 18 3.68 -6.51 1.20
CA ILE A 18 4.78 -5.54 1.07
C ILE A 18 4.26 -4.25 0.44
N ALA A 19 3.56 -4.35 -0.69
CA ALA A 19 3.04 -3.19 -1.43
C ALA A 19 2.16 -2.31 -0.54
N GLN A 20 1.23 -2.90 0.20
CA GLN A 20 0.31 -2.15 1.07
C GLN A 20 1.01 -1.54 2.29
N THR A 21 2.06 -2.17 2.81
CA THR A 21 2.74 -1.70 4.04
C THR A 21 3.75 -0.59 3.75
N ILE A 22 4.34 -0.55 2.55
CA ILE A 22 5.28 0.51 2.16
C ILE A 22 4.63 1.89 2.25
N PRO A 23 3.46 2.18 1.65
CA PRO A 23 2.77 3.45 1.82
C PRO A 23 2.53 3.82 3.27
N MET A 24 2.00 2.88 4.04
CA MET A 24 1.71 3.10 5.46
C MET A 24 2.96 3.51 6.24
N SER A 25 4.06 2.78 6.06
CA SER A 25 5.32 3.06 6.74
C SER A 25 5.97 4.34 6.25
N PHE A 26 5.90 4.63 4.95
CA PHE A 26 6.38 5.87 4.38
C PHE A 26 5.66 7.08 5.00
N PHE A 27 4.34 7.05 5.05
CA PHE A 27 3.54 8.14 5.61
C PHE A 27 3.69 8.26 7.14
N SER A 28 3.84 7.16 7.86
CA SER A 28 4.01 7.21 9.32
C SER A 28 5.43 7.53 9.78
N THR A 29 6.43 7.40 8.90
CA THR A 29 7.84 7.59 9.26
C THR A 29 8.48 8.71 8.47
N VAL A 30 8.48 8.64 7.14
CA VAL A 30 9.24 9.58 6.29
C VAL A 30 8.59 10.96 6.27
N ILE A 31 7.27 11.03 6.07
CA ILE A 31 6.56 12.32 6.02
C ILE A 31 6.63 13.09 7.33
N PRO A 32 6.37 12.48 8.51
CA PRO A 32 6.55 13.19 9.79
C PRO A 32 7.97 13.71 10.00
N VAL A 33 9.00 12.95 9.66
CA VAL A 33 10.40 13.38 9.76
C VAL A 33 10.65 14.59 8.87
N MET A 34 10.20 14.53 7.63
CA MET A 34 10.36 15.62 6.67
C MET A 34 9.61 16.89 7.12
N MET A 35 8.35 16.77 7.50
CA MET A 35 7.56 17.89 8.00
C MET A 35 8.20 18.52 9.25
N ARG A 36 8.81 17.71 10.10
CA ARG A 36 9.52 18.20 11.27
C ARG A 36 10.78 18.97 10.91
N GLN A 37 11.49 18.55 9.87
CA GLN A 37 12.66 19.28 9.35
C GLN A 37 12.26 20.65 8.77
N GLU A 38 11.07 20.74 8.17
CA GLU A 38 10.48 21.98 7.64
C GLU A 38 9.72 22.81 8.70
N ASN A 39 9.93 22.51 10.00
CA ASN A 39 9.37 23.24 11.15
C ASN A 39 7.84 23.20 11.28
N PHE A 40 7.17 22.20 10.70
CA PHE A 40 5.72 22.02 10.91
C PHE A 40 5.38 21.58 12.34
N SER A 41 4.22 22.00 12.83
CA SER A 41 3.74 21.64 14.16
C SER A 41 3.39 20.14 14.25
N LEU A 42 3.52 19.56 15.44
CA LEU A 42 3.15 18.16 15.68
C LEU A 42 1.67 17.90 15.43
N SER A 43 0.80 18.90 15.68
CA SER A 43 -0.63 18.81 15.38
C SER A 43 -0.91 18.70 13.87
N ALA A 44 -0.19 19.47 13.05
CA ALA A 44 -0.32 19.37 11.59
C ALA A 44 0.13 17.99 11.08
N ILE A 45 1.21 17.44 11.66
CA ILE A 45 1.71 16.10 11.33
C ILE A 45 0.68 15.02 11.72
N GLY A 46 0.02 15.16 12.88
CA GLY A 46 -0.98 14.21 13.36
C GLY A 46 -2.24 14.13 12.49
N LEU A 47 -2.62 15.22 11.82
CA LEU A 47 -3.77 15.26 10.91
C LEU A 47 -3.57 14.39 9.64
N LEU A 48 -2.34 14.02 9.31
CA LEU A 48 -2.01 13.20 8.15
C LEU A 48 -2.08 11.69 8.41
N GLN A 49 -2.79 11.24 9.44
CA GLN A 49 -2.92 9.80 9.73
C GLN A 49 -4.38 9.31 9.68
N PRO A 50 -5.09 9.42 8.55
CA PRO A 50 -6.50 9.00 8.44
C PRO A 50 -6.68 7.47 8.33
N TRP A 51 -5.63 6.67 8.44
CA TRP A 51 -5.67 5.20 8.28
C TRP A 51 -6.72 4.52 9.16
N ILE A 52 -6.94 5.07 10.35
CA ILE A 52 -7.92 4.55 11.31
C ILE A 52 -9.35 4.60 10.73
N LEU A 53 -9.62 5.51 9.80
CA LEU A 53 -10.96 5.72 9.25
C LEU A 53 -11.37 4.71 8.16
N LYS A 54 -10.48 3.78 7.77
CA LYS A 54 -10.77 2.79 6.70
C LYS A 54 -12.04 1.97 6.95
N PHE A 55 -12.44 1.78 8.20
CA PHE A 55 -13.67 1.06 8.54
C PHE A 55 -14.95 1.74 8.02
N LEU A 56 -14.90 3.04 7.72
CA LEU A 56 -16.07 3.78 7.23
C LEU A 56 -16.47 3.34 5.81
N TRP A 57 -15.52 2.99 4.97
CA TRP A 57 -15.80 2.58 3.58
C TRP A 57 -15.51 1.11 3.28
N SER A 58 -14.98 0.36 4.24
CA SER A 58 -14.77 -1.08 4.10
C SER A 58 -16.04 -1.82 3.64
N PRO A 59 -17.25 -1.55 4.18
CA PRO A 59 -18.46 -2.21 3.74
C PRO A 59 -18.82 -1.94 2.26
N MET A 60 -18.34 -0.82 1.71
CA MET A 60 -18.55 -0.50 0.30
C MET A 60 -17.75 -1.43 -0.60
N VAL A 61 -16.50 -1.70 -0.26
CA VAL A 61 -15.64 -2.65 -0.99
C VAL A 61 -16.24 -4.05 -0.93
N ASP A 62 -16.61 -4.52 0.26
CA ASP A 62 -17.19 -5.86 0.46
C ASP A 62 -18.52 -6.04 -0.28
N ARG A 63 -19.33 -4.99 -0.37
CA ARG A 63 -20.62 -5.04 -1.07
C ARG A 63 -20.47 -5.15 -2.59
N HIS A 64 -19.42 -4.59 -3.16
CA HIS A 64 -19.21 -4.53 -4.62
C HIS A 64 -18.21 -5.57 -5.14
N ALA A 65 -17.49 -6.27 -4.25
CA ALA A 65 -16.53 -7.30 -4.62
C ALA A 65 -17.10 -8.69 -4.26
N VAL A 66 -17.53 -9.43 -5.25
CA VAL A 66 -18.11 -10.77 -5.08
C VAL A 66 -17.20 -11.85 -5.67
N THR A 67 -16.50 -11.54 -6.74
CA THR A 67 -15.63 -12.48 -7.46
C THR A 67 -14.15 -12.16 -7.24
N THR A 68 -13.28 -13.14 -7.45
CA THR A 68 -11.82 -12.92 -7.48
C THR A 68 -11.43 -11.78 -8.43
N GLY A 69 -12.16 -11.66 -9.56
CA GLY A 69 -11.92 -10.61 -10.53
C GLY A 69 -12.24 -9.22 -9.99
N ASP A 70 -13.29 -9.09 -9.19
CA ASP A 70 -13.68 -7.82 -8.58
C ASP A 70 -12.65 -7.37 -7.55
N TYR A 71 -12.20 -8.26 -6.66
CA TYR A 71 -11.13 -7.95 -5.71
C TYR A 71 -9.83 -7.55 -6.41
N LYS A 72 -9.44 -8.25 -7.46
CA LYS A 72 -8.28 -7.87 -8.27
C LYS A 72 -8.43 -6.48 -8.89
N ARG A 73 -9.61 -6.13 -9.41
CA ARG A 73 -9.88 -4.79 -9.95
C ARG A 73 -9.74 -3.72 -8.87
N TRP A 74 -10.31 -3.95 -7.68
CA TRP A 74 -10.15 -3.04 -6.55
C TRP A 74 -8.68 -2.84 -6.18
N ILE A 75 -7.91 -3.94 -6.06
CA ILE A 75 -6.48 -3.88 -5.75
C ILE A 75 -5.72 -3.08 -6.83
N PHE A 76 -5.90 -3.43 -8.12
CA PHE A 76 -5.19 -2.74 -9.20
C PHE A 76 -5.58 -1.27 -9.33
N SER A 77 -6.87 -0.94 -9.29
CA SER A 77 -7.33 0.44 -9.45
C SER A 77 -6.86 1.32 -8.29
N SER A 78 -6.98 0.83 -7.06
CA SER A 78 -6.54 1.57 -5.87
C SER A 78 -5.04 1.81 -5.89
N GLU A 79 -4.25 0.81 -6.23
CA GLU A 79 -2.80 0.91 -6.27
C GLU A 79 -2.30 1.82 -7.39
N LEU A 80 -2.93 1.77 -8.57
CA LEU A 80 -2.61 2.68 -9.67
C LEU A 80 -2.98 4.13 -9.34
N ILE A 81 -4.11 4.36 -8.66
CA ILE A 81 -4.50 5.69 -8.17
C ILE A 81 -3.46 6.17 -7.15
N TYR A 82 -3.10 5.34 -6.18
CA TYR A 82 -2.05 5.66 -5.20
C TYR A 82 -0.75 6.04 -5.89
N ALA A 83 -0.22 5.16 -6.76
CA ALA A 83 1.04 5.39 -7.45
C ALA A 83 1.01 6.66 -8.33
N GLY A 84 -0.10 6.90 -9.03
CA GLY A 84 -0.29 8.10 -9.85
C GLY A 84 -0.32 9.38 -9.02
N LEU A 85 -1.01 9.38 -7.87
CA LEU A 85 -1.06 10.53 -6.96
C LEU A 85 0.32 10.82 -6.34
N ILE A 86 1.02 9.79 -5.86
CA ILE A 86 2.37 9.94 -5.31
C ILE A 86 3.35 10.43 -6.39
N PHE A 87 3.24 9.93 -7.61
CA PHE A 87 4.04 10.42 -8.72
C PHE A 87 3.73 11.88 -9.06
N ALA A 88 2.46 12.29 -9.02
CA ALA A 88 2.07 13.69 -9.23
C ALA A 88 2.64 14.61 -8.15
N VAL A 89 2.64 14.19 -6.88
CA VAL A 89 3.23 14.96 -5.76
C VAL A 89 4.72 15.19 -5.96
N ALA A 90 5.43 14.32 -6.67
CA ALA A 90 6.86 14.47 -6.95
C ALA A 90 7.21 15.73 -7.76
N PHE A 91 6.26 16.29 -8.49
CA PHE A 91 6.46 17.51 -9.31
C PHE A 91 6.06 18.79 -8.58
N LEU A 92 5.52 18.71 -7.37
CA LEU A 92 5.08 19.84 -6.58
C LEU A 92 6.20 20.31 -5.66
N ASP A 93 6.26 21.63 -5.46
CA ASP A 93 7.19 22.24 -4.50
C ASP A 93 6.57 22.23 -3.10
N PHE A 94 7.33 21.75 -2.13
CA PHE A 94 6.83 21.54 -0.77
C PHE A 94 6.44 22.85 -0.06
N HIS A 95 7.08 23.95 -0.39
CA HIS A 95 6.82 25.25 0.26
C HIS A 95 5.65 26.00 -0.39
N THR A 96 5.56 25.95 -1.72
CA THR A 96 4.52 26.70 -2.47
C THR A 96 3.21 25.92 -2.56
N ASP A 97 3.28 24.60 -2.69
CA ASP A 97 2.12 23.74 -2.99
C ASP A 97 1.66 22.88 -1.78
N PHE A 98 2.05 23.25 -0.57
CA PHE A 98 1.84 22.46 0.64
C PHE A 98 0.41 21.93 0.78
N TYR A 99 -0.62 22.76 0.65
CA TYR A 99 -2.01 22.32 0.79
C TYR A 99 -2.44 21.33 -0.30
N THR A 100 -1.95 21.52 -1.52
CA THR A 100 -2.18 20.58 -2.64
C THR A 100 -1.52 19.25 -2.36
N ILE A 101 -0.29 19.25 -1.88
CA ILE A 101 0.45 18.05 -1.48
C ILE A 101 -0.30 17.30 -0.39
N VAL A 102 -0.74 18.00 0.67
CA VAL A 102 -1.52 17.41 1.75
C VAL A 102 -2.81 16.77 1.24
N ALA A 103 -3.55 17.46 0.38
CA ALA A 103 -4.79 16.93 -0.20
C ALA A 103 -4.53 15.66 -1.04
N LEU A 104 -3.52 15.67 -1.90
CA LEU A 104 -3.15 14.51 -2.72
C LEU A 104 -2.66 13.33 -1.87
N ILE A 105 -1.91 13.60 -0.80
CA ILE A 105 -1.48 12.59 0.17
C ILE A 105 -2.70 11.95 0.86
N ILE A 106 -3.68 12.73 1.32
CA ILE A 106 -4.89 12.20 1.95
C ILE A 106 -5.67 11.31 0.97
N ILE A 107 -5.82 11.72 -0.28
CA ILE A 107 -6.50 10.93 -1.31
C ILE A 107 -5.71 9.64 -1.59
N SER A 108 -4.38 9.71 -1.66
CA SER A 108 -3.53 8.53 -1.84
C SER A 108 -3.63 7.54 -0.66
N PHE A 109 -3.84 8.04 0.55
CA PHE A 109 -4.11 7.22 1.72
C PHE A 109 -5.42 6.43 1.60
N VAL A 110 -6.48 7.08 1.13
CA VAL A 110 -7.78 6.41 0.90
C VAL A 110 -7.62 5.31 -0.13
N ALA A 111 -6.87 5.56 -1.21
CA ALA A 111 -6.57 4.56 -2.23
C ALA A 111 -5.77 3.38 -1.64
N SER A 112 -4.69 3.64 -0.90
CA SER A 112 -3.88 2.60 -0.27
C SER A 112 -4.68 1.79 0.76
N ALA A 113 -5.51 2.43 1.57
CA ALA A 113 -6.37 1.73 2.53
C ALA A 113 -7.46 0.89 1.84
N THR A 114 -7.94 1.31 0.68
CA THR A 114 -8.89 0.52 -0.13
C THR A 114 -8.22 -0.73 -0.69
N GLN A 115 -6.98 -0.63 -1.14
CA GLN A 115 -6.17 -1.76 -1.59
C GLN A 115 -5.96 -2.77 -0.45
N ASP A 116 -5.64 -2.29 0.76
CA ASP A 116 -5.48 -3.10 1.98
C ASP A 116 -6.76 -3.91 2.29
N ILE A 117 -7.93 -3.26 2.31
CA ILE A 117 -9.23 -3.92 2.53
C ILE A 117 -9.46 -5.03 1.50
N ALA A 118 -9.25 -4.73 0.21
CA ALA A 118 -9.49 -5.69 -0.86
C ALA A 118 -8.49 -6.87 -0.82
N THR A 119 -7.23 -6.62 -0.43
CA THR A 119 -6.20 -7.65 -0.28
C THR A 119 -6.51 -8.59 0.89
N ASP A 120 -6.88 -8.04 2.05
CA ASP A 120 -7.23 -8.82 3.23
C ASP A 120 -8.47 -9.69 2.99
N ALA A 121 -9.52 -9.13 2.36
CA ALA A 121 -10.72 -9.87 2.00
C ALA A 121 -10.39 -11.01 1.01
N LEU A 122 -9.61 -10.73 -0.03
CA LEU A 122 -9.19 -11.74 -1.00
C LEU A 122 -8.35 -12.84 -0.34
N ALA A 123 -7.45 -12.50 0.59
CA ALA A 123 -6.66 -13.49 1.34
C ALA A 123 -7.55 -14.42 2.17
N VAL A 124 -8.53 -13.87 2.90
CA VAL A 124 -9.47 -14.66 3.70
C VAL A 124 -10.26 -15.64 2.85
N LEU A 125 -10.65 -15.24 1.64
CA LEU A 125 -11.49 -16.02 0.73
C LEU A 125 -10.67 -17.02 -0.13
N ALA A 126 -9.41 -16.72 -0.43
CA ALA A 126 -8.57 -17.53 -1.30
C ALA A 126 -7.89 -18.71 -0.60
N PHE A 127 -7.75 -18.66 0.74
CA PHE A 127 -7.08 -19.72 1.49
C PHE A 127 -8.06 -20.57 2.29
N SER A 128 -7.88 -21.91 2.20
CA SER A 128 -8.64 -22.87 3.00
C SER A 128 -8.39 -22.68 4.51
N ARG A 129 -9.29 -23.22 5.35
CA ARG A 129 -9.13 -23.14 6.82
C ARG A 129 -7.79 -23.70 7.30
N LYS A 130 -7.25 -24.74 6.63
CA LYS A 130 -5.97 -25.36 6.96
C LYS A 130 -4.77 -24.49 6.61
N ASP A 131 -4.92 -23.59 5.62
CA ASP A 131 -3.85 -22.78 5.08
C ASP A 131 -3.87 -21.33 5.60
N LYS A 132 -4.85 -20.97 6.42
CA LYS A 132 -4.97 -19.60 6.98
C LYS A 132 -3.76 -19.20 7.83
N SER A 133 -3.14 -20.15 8.54
CA SER A 133 -1.92 -19.84 9.29
C SER A 133 -0.75 -19.45 8.39
N LEU A 134 -0.62 -20.09 7.23
CA LEU A 134 0.40 -19.73 6.22
C LEU A 134 0.10 -18.36 5.60
N ALA A 135 -1.18 -18.07 5.29
CA ALA A 135 -1.59 -16.76 4.81
C ALA A 135 -1.25 -15.66 5.82
N ASN A 136 -1.56 -15.85 7.10
CA ASN A 136 -1.20 -14.93 8.19
C ASN A 136 0.32 -14.77 8.35
N SER A 137 1.09 -15.85 8.14
CA SER A 137 2.56 -15.74 8.14
C SER A 137 3.06 -14.87 6.98
N MET A 138 2.50 -15.02 5.79
CA MET A 138 2.85 -14.17 4.64
C MET A 138 2.44 -12.72 4.88
N GLN A 139 1.29 -12.47 5.50
CA GLN A 139 0.87 -11.14 5.93
C GLN A 139 1.88 -10.51 6.89
N SER A 140 2.24 -11.23 7.96
CA SER A 140 3.19 -10.73 8.96
C SER A 140 4.57 -10.47 8.34
N MET A 141 5.09 -11.40 7.55
CA MET A 141 6.39 -11.26 6.88
C MET A 141 6.38 -10.13 5.85
N GLY A 142 5.30 -10.01 5.07
CA GLY A 142 5.13 -8.95 4.08
C GLY A 142 5.04 -7.57 4.74
N SER A 143 4.25 -7.46 5.81
CA SER A 143 4.12 -6.22 6.58
C SER A 143 5.45 -5.81 7.24
N PHE A 144 6.20 -6.77 7.79
CA PHE A 144 7.52 -6.49 8.37
C PHE A 144 8.51 -6.03 7.29
N GLY A 145 8.57 -6.74 6.16
CA GLY A 145 9.41 -6.38 5.03
C GLY A 145 9.04 -5.01 4.44
N GLY A 146 7.75 -4.74 4.27
CA GLY A 146 7.23 -3.46 3.81
C GLY A 146 7.57 -2.31 4.77
N SER A 147 7.49 -2.55 6.09
CA SER A 147 7.89 -1.55 7.09
C SER A 147 9.39 -1.26 7.07
N MET A 148 10.22 -2.27 6.91
CA MET A 148 11.67 -2.08 6.77
C MET A 148 12.02 -1.26 5.52
N ILE A 149 11.35 -1.53 4.41
CA ILE A 149 11.54 -0.78 3.16
C ILE A 149 10.97 0.63 3.31
N GLY A 150 9.70 0.75 3.68
CA GLY A 150 8.96 2.03 3.73
C GLY A 150 9.48 2.99 4.79
N GLY A 151 9.81 2.49 5.97
CA GLY A 151 10.31 3.32 7.07
C GLY A 151 11.84 3.40 7.16
N GLY A 152 12.54 2.36 6.72
CA GLY A 152 14.01 2.29 6.82
C GLY A 152 14.71 2.68 5.53
N VAL A 153 14.59 1.85 4.49
CA VAL A 153 15.33 2.05 3.23
C VAL A 153 14.93 3.36 2.56
N LEU A 154 13.63 3.68 2.50
CA LEU A 154 13.16 4.91 1.88
C LEU A 154 13.61 6.16 2.66
N LEU A 155 13.72 6.09 4.00
CA LEU A 155 14.26 7.19 4.77
C LEU A 155 15.76 7.43 4.49
N LEU A 156 16.53 6.36 4.27
CA LEU A 156 17.94 6.48 3.87
C LEU A 156 18.07 7.06 2.46
N LEU A 157 17.24 6.60 1.53
CA LEU A 157 17.19 7.11 0.16
C LEU A 157 16.76 8.59 0.13
N PHE A 158 15.80 8.98 0.98
CA PHE A 158 15.37 10.37 1.08
C PHE A 158 16.54 11.33 1.33
N LYS A 159 17.50 10.94 2.19
CA LYS A 159 18.70 11.75 2.46
C LYS A 159 19.62 11.94 1.25
N GLN A 160 19.59 11.01 0.30
CA GLN A 160 20.46 11.00 -0.87
C GLN A 160 19.83 11.64 -2.11
N ILE A 161 18.57 11.33 -2.38
CA ILE A 161 17.88 11.73 -3.63
C ILE A 161 16.78 12.77 -3.41
N GLY A 162 16.54 13.14 -2.15
CA GLY A 162 15.53 14.13 -1.79
C GLY A 162 14.09 13.69 -2.06
N TRP A 163 13.16 14.62 -1.91
CA TRP A 163 11.72 14.41 -2.03
C TRP A 163 11.31 14.01 -3.46
N ASN A 164 11.73 14.81 -4.45
CA ASN A 164 11.32 14.65 -5.84
C ASN A 164 11.86 13.36 -6.47
N GLY A 165 13.00 12.87 -6.00
CA GLY A 165 13.56 11.59 -6.45
C GLY A 165 12.95 10.38 -5.76
N LEU A 166 12.58 10.54 -4.47
CA LEU A 166 12.06 9.43 -3.66
C LEU A 166 10.66 8.99 -4.10
N LEU A 167 9.75 9.94 -4.35
CA LEU A 167 8.35 9.62 -4.66
C LEU A 167 8.16 8.79 -5.93
N PRO A 168 8.85 9.07 -7.06
CA PRO A 168 8.84 8.17 -8.21
C PRO A 168 9.34 6.77 -7.89
N CYS A 169 10.36 6.63 -7.04
CA CYS A 169 10.85 5.32 -6.62
C CYS A 169 9.78 4.55 -5.83
N VAL A 170 9.06 5.21 -4.93
CA VAL A 170 7.94 4.61 -4.18
C VAL A 170 6.85 4.15 -5.14
N ALA A 171 6.43 5.00 -6.08
CA ALA A 171 5.40 4.68 -7.07
C ALA A 171 5.79 3.47 -7.93
N LEU A 172 7.03 3.44 -8.43
CA LEU A 172 7.55 2.32 -9.23
C LEU A 172 7.62 1.03 -8.43
N PHE A 173 8.08 1.10 -7.19
CA PHE A 173 8.21 -0.07 -6.34
C PHE A 173 6.85 -0.71 -6.04
N VAL A 174 5.86 0.10 -5.74
CA VAL A 174 4.50 -0.33 -5.46
C VAL A 174 3.86 -0.96 -6.70
N ILE A 175 4.01 -0.36 -7.88
CA ILE A 175 3.55 -0.95 -9.15
C ILE A 175 4.25 -2.29 -9.42
N ALA A 176 5.56 -2.38 -9.18
CA ALA A 176 6.31 -3.62 -9.39
C ALA A 176 5.81 -4.75 -8.48
N ALA A 177 5.39 -4.44 -7.26
CA ALA A 177 4.83 -5.41 -6.32
C ALA A 177 3.45 -5.95 -6.73
N LEU A 178 2.73 -5.30 -7.66
CA LEU A 178 1.50 -5.83 -8.27
C LEU A 178 1.74 -6.88 -9.36
N LEU A 179 2.94 -6.95 -9.94
CA LEU A 179 3.23 -7.86 -11.06
C LEU A 179 2.88 -9.33 -10.76
N PRO A 180 3.20 -9.89 -9.57
CA PRO A 180 2.81 -11.25 -9.25
C PRO A 180 1.29 -11.46 -9.29
N LEU A 181 0.49 -10.49 -8.84
CA LEU A 181 -0.97 -10.56 -8.90
C LEU A 181 -1.49 -10.55 -10.34
N PHE A 182 -0.89 -9.73 -11.21
CA PHE A 182 -1.27 -9.64 -12.62
C PHE A 182 -1.09 -10.99 -13.34
N PHE A 183 0.05 -11.63 -13.12
CA PHE A 183 0.35 -12.94 -13.74
C PHE A 183 -0.32 -14.12 -13.04
N ASN A 184 -0.81 -13.96 -11.81
CA ASN A 184 -1.43 -15.04 -11.05
C ASN A 184 -2.88 -15.26 -11.46
N LYS A 185 -3.12 -16.29 -12.29
CA LYS A 185 -4.46 -16.76 -12.69
C LYS A 185 -5.02 -17.85 -11.76
N GLY A 186 -4.21 -18.32 -10.81
CA GLY A 186 -4.55 -19.46 -9.93
C GLY A 186 -5.33 -19.08 -8.67
N ILE A 187 -5.47 -17.80 -8.34
CA ILE A 187 -6.25 -17.36 -7.18
C ILE A 187 -7.73 -17.57 -7.47
N ARG A 188 -8.40 -18.36 -6.63
CA ARG A 188 -9.84 -18.61 -6.67
C ARG A 188 -10.43 -18.45 -5.28
N ILE A 189 -11.59 -17.84 -5.18
CA ILE A 189 -12.42 -17.83 -3.98
C ILE A 189 -12.93 -19.25 -3.72
N GLN A 190 -12.82 -19.73 -2.48
CA GLN A 190 -13.24 -21.06 -2.03
C GLN A 190 -14.58 -20.99 -1.28
#